data_eba12f066077227239e7754c718ddc0c
#
_entry.id   eba12f066077227239e7754c718ddc0c
#
_cell.length_a   1.000
_cell.length_b   1.000
_cell.length_c   1.000
_cell.angle_alpha   90.00
_cell.angle_beta   90.00
_cell.angle_gamma   90.00
#
_symmetry.space_group_name_H-M   'P 1'
#
loop_
_entity.id
_entity.type
_entity.pdbx_description
1 polymer ?
#
loop_
_entity_poly.entity_id
_entity_poly.type
_entity_poly.pdbx_seq_one_letter_code
_entity_poly.pdbx_strand_id
1 'polypeptide(L)'
;MCNRVLAAFIAGIVASITPLALGAQEMLSPDPADLILRNGLVYTVDATNTMTEAVAIRDGKFVFVGSSKDAMKYRGKKTRVIDLKGQFVLPGFNDNHVHFASAAQFLEFNIMRAATQQEFIARVKDVVSRLPKGEWIMGGFWGAYDQWAAGSTGGGRREAFTPDMRAVEVLTKDHPMFIRKFDDSEFAVNASALRAVGIDPSDPKLPVAARAAMEETRRQGTEPAGSNIEGVEFLRDAGGRFTGHLRGRGVRSLFASVIPRKFSHERRLQQTRNALAEIRRFGVTNVSDMSDDEQLDIYRELHKAGELTARIHFRPGLERWKEMSDRGIKVGSGDEWIRLGALKGHIDGIMGTSTARFFAGYSNDPTNHGKWRPLMVDDKGNFVEGKFLRYMLDADHAGLQMTVHAIGDEANSVLLNYLEELNRQNGVRDRRFRLVHAQVVAPEDFKRMGKLGVVAEVQPFHLSDDMRWMEERIGRERSKGAYAFKSIKDSGAVLCFGTDWPGTSASEYPINPMLGLYAAVSRQTLTGEPAGGWFPEQRISMSDAIRAYTYNTAYANFEEKIKGSIEVHKVADLAVLTKNLLQISPRELLDTRVVMTIVGGKIVHGQ
;
A
#
# COMPACT_ATOMS: atom_id res chain seq x y z
N MET A 1 35.34 -37.12 -74.85
CA MET A 1 34.95 -38.25 -75.76
C MET A 1 33.44 -38.39 -75.66
N CYS A 2 32.76 -38.33 -76.84
CA CYS A 2 31.47 -38.79 -77.27
C CYS A 2 30.20 -38.33 -76.45
N ASN A 3 29.53 -37.36 -77.01
CA ASN A 3 28.36 -37.34 -77.93
C ASN A 3 27.39 -38.52 -77.83
N ARG A 4 26.07 -38.12 -77.52
CA ARG A 4 24.88 -38.38 -78.38
C ARG A 4 23.64 -37.91 -77.59
N VAL A 5 22.98 -36.82 -77.94
CA VAL A 5 21.80 -36.62 -78.80
C VAL A 5 20.72 -37.72 -78.69
N LEU A 6 19.56 -37.33 -78.19
CA LEU A 6 18.26 -37.69 -78.73
C LEU A 6 17.19 -36.67 -78.39
N ALA A 7 16.63 -36.10 -79.46
CA ALA A 7 15.43 -35.26 -79.43
C ALA A 7 14.18 -36.16 -79.45
N ALA A 8 13.09 -35.77 -78.83
CA ALA A 8 11.76 -35.90 -79.47
C ALA A 8 10.59 -35.48 -78.57
N PHE A 9 9.70 -34.82 -79.17
CA PHE A 9 8.24 -34.63 -78.99
C PHE A 9 7.70 -33.63 -77.98
N ILE A 10 7.37 -32.46 -78.54
CA ILE A 10 6.40 -31.50 -78.07
C ILE A 10 5.01 -32.09 -78.30
N ALA A 11 4.22 -32.32 -77.25
CA ALA A 11 2.76 -32.42 -77.35
C ALA A 11 2.16 -31.33 -76.47
N GLY A 12 1.54 -30.33 -77.11
CA GLY A 12 0.89 -29.23 -76.42
C GLY A 12 -0.38 -29.70 -75.70
N ILE A 13 -0.45 -29.39 -74.42
CA ILE A 13 -1.69 -29.39 -73.68
C ILE A 13 -2.04 -27.96 -73.35
N VAL A 14 -3.04 -27.42 -74.05
CA VAL A 14 -3.69 -26.16 -73.69
C VAL A 14 -4.53 -26.43 -72.47
N ALA A 15 -4.02 -26.12 -71.30
CA ALA A 15 -4.79 -26.09 -70.06
C ALA A 15 -5.55 -24.77 -70.00
N SER A 16 -6.87 -24.84 -70.08
CA SER A 16 -7.79 -23.74 -69.82
C SER A 16 -7.63 -23.28 -68.36
N ILE A 17 -7.02 -22.10 -68.16
CA ILE A 17 -6.98 -21.46 -66.85
C ILE A 17 -8.36 -20.82 -66.62
N THR A 18 -9.21 -21.51 -65.87
CA THR A 18 -10.38 -20.93 -65.25
C THR A 18 -9.90 -20.04 -64.11
N PRO A 19 -10.26 -18.74 -64.03
CA PRO A 19 -9.93 -17.94 -62.88
C PRO A 19 -10.66 -18.49 -61.66
N LEU A 20 -9.89 -19.06 -60.69
CA LEU A 20 -10.42 -19.26 -59.36
C LEU A 20 -10.83 -17.88 -58.83
N ALA A 21 -12.13 -17.64 -58.73
CA ALA A 21 -12.64 -16.56 -57.90
C ALA A 21 -12.08 -16.74 -56.50
N LEU A 22 -11.14 -15.87 -56.06
CA LEU A 22 -10.83 -15.73 -54.65
C LEU A 22 -12.15 -15.39 -53.95
N GLY A 23 -12.79 -16.37 -53.37
CA GLY A 23 -13.92 -16.15 -52.50
C GLY A 23 -13.44 -15.17 -51.41
N ALA A 24 -14.08 -14.03 -51.32
CA ALA A 24 -13.95 -13.14 -50.19
C ALA A 24 -14.21 -13.99 -48.94
N GLN A 25 -13.17 -14.30 -48.18
CA GLN A 25 -13.31 -14.96 -46.90
C GLN A 25 -14.19 -14.00 -46.07
N GLU A 26 -15.47 -14.35 -45.88
CA GLU A 26 -16.35 -13.67 -44.95
C GLU A 26 -15.57 -13.64 -43.62
N MET A 27 -15.07 -12.48 -43.27
CA MET A 27 -14.48 -12.31 -41.94
C MET A 27 -15.61 -12.52 -40.94
N LEU A 28 -15.64 -13.69 -40.32
CA LEU A 28 -16.55 -13.99 -39.23
C LEU A 28 -16.50 -12.84 -38.24
N SER A 29 -17.66 -12.27 -37.95
CA SER A 29 -17.76 -11.23 -36.92
C SER A 29 -17.14 -11.78 -35.63
N PRO A 30 -16.31 -11.01 -34.96
CA PRO A 30 -15.71 -11.46 -33.72
C PRO A 30 -16.78 -11.79 -32.68
N ASP A 31 -16.53 -12.73 -31.79
CA ASP A 31 -17.44 -13.05 -30.69
C ASP A 31 -17.80 -11.79 -29.89
N PRO A 32 -19.05 -11.61 -29.51
CA PRO A 32 -19.52 -10.42 -28.81
C PRO A 32 -18.81 -10.19 -27.47
N ALA A 33 -18.51 -8.92 -27.17
CA ALA A 33 -18.02 -8.47 -25.89
C ALA A 33 -19.16 -8.31 -24.87
N ASP A 34 -18.82 -8.39 -23.58
CA ASP A 34 -19.73 -8.06 -22.48
C ASP A 34 -19.86 -6.54 -22.31
N LEU A 35 -18.71 -5.84 -22.43
CA LEU A 35 -18.60 -4.39 -22.25
C LEU A 35 -17.73 -3.78 -23.34
N ILE A 36 -18.19 -2.66 -23.90
CA ILE A 36 -17.41 -1.81 -24.80
C ILE A 36 -17.36 -0.41 -24.20
N LEU A 37 -16.14 0.11 -24.00
CA LEU A 37 -15.88 1.52 -23.70
C LEU A 37 -15.40 2.18 -24.99
N ARG A 38 -15.98 3.32 -25.40
CA ARG A 38 -15.64 4.01 -26.63
C ARG A 38 -15.57 5.52 -26.46
N ASN A 39 -15.03 6.21 -27.45
CA ASN A 39 -14.90 7.67 -27.47
C ASN A 39 -14.16 8.20 -26.24
N GLY A 40 -13.14 7.49 -25.76
CA GLY A 40 -12.28 7.89 -24.66
C GLY A 40 -10.89 8.31 -25.13
N LEU A 41 -10.07 8.72 -24.18
CA LEU A 41 -8.62 8.88 -24.31
C LEU A 41 -7.97 7.73 -23.54
N VAL A 42 -7.76 6.60 -24.20
CA VAL A 42 -7.26 5.37 -23.58
C VAL A 42 -5.74 5.34 -23.65
N TYR A 43 -5.08 5.55 -22.52
CA TYR A 43 -3.63 5.44 -22.36
C TYR A 43 -3.27 4.03 -21.92
N THR A 44 -2.67 3.25 -22.82
CA THR A 44 -2.50 1.81 -22.64
C THR A 44 -1.40 1.41 -21.65
N VAL A 45 -0.40 2.25 -21.44
CA VAL A 45 0.83 1.95 -20.67
C VAL A 45 1.54 0.69 -21.21
N ASP A 46 1.36 0.35 -22.48
CA ASP A 46 2.12 -0.67 -23.17
C ASP A 46 3.60 -0.26 -23.39
N ALA A 47 4.35 -1.04 -24.14
CA ALA A 47 5.76 -0.74 -24.41
C ALA A 47 6.00 0.60 -25.12
N THR A 48 5.02 1.08 -25.89
CA THR A 48 5.08 2.31 -26.69
C THR A 48 4.24 3.46 -26.13
N ASN A 49 3.54 3.23 -25.00
CA ASN A 49 2.64 4.21 -24.39
C ASN A 49 1.56 4.68 -25.35
N THR A 50 0.92 3.74 -26.05
CA THR A 50 -0.08 4.01 -27.07
C THR A 50 -1.29 4.76 -26.52
N MET A 51 -1.78 5.73 -27.28
CA MET A 51 -3.09 6.37 -27.06
C MET A 51 -4.09 5.82 -28.06
N THR A 52 -5.25 5.38 -27.57
CA THR A 52 -6.34 4.88 -28.42
C THR A 52 -7.70 5.38 -27.91
N GLU A 53 -8.81 4.90 -28.50
CA GLU A 53 -10.14 5.48 -28.26
C GLU A 53 -11.09 4.52 -27.51
N ALA A 54 -10.83 3.22 -27.60
CA ALA A 54 -11.80 2.22 -27.17
C ALA A 54 -11.16 0.92 -26.75
N VAL A 55 -11.89 0.17 -25.91
CA VAL A 55 -11.63 -1.22 -25.56
C VAL A 55 -12.92 -2.04 -25.63
N ALA A 56 -12.81 -3.33 -26.02
CA ALA A 56 -13.86 -4.31 -25.83
C ALA A 56 -13.41 -5.39 -24.83
N ILE A 57 -14.30 -5.77 -23.94
CA ILE A 57 -14.04 -6.65 -22.80
C ILE A 57 -15.00 -7.83 -22.88
N ARG A 58 -14.47 -9.07 -22.72
CA ARG A 58 -15.23 -10.30 -22.62
C ARG A 58 -14.58 -11.19 -21.56
N ASP A 59 -15.38 -11.83 -20.72
CA ASP A 59 -14.94 -12.74 -19.67
C ASP A 59 -13.84 -12.12 -18.78
N GLY A 60 -13.99 -10.83 -18.49
CA GLY A 60 -13.06 -10.08 -17.64
C GLY A 60 -11.71 -9.72 -18.27
N LYS A 61 -11.52 -9.96 -19.59
CA LYS A 61 -10.26 -9.66 -20.31
C LYS A 61 -10.49 -8.75 -21.51
N PHE A 62 -9.47 -8.00 -21.90
CA PHE A 62 -9.51 -7.24 -23.15
C PHE A 62 -9.50 -8.19 -24.34
N VAL A 63 -10.48 -8.07 -25.21
CA VAL A 63 -10.55 -8.78 -26.50
C VAL A 63 -10.26 -7.86 -27.68
N PHE A 64 -10.30 -6.53 -27.44
CA PHE A 64 -9.93 -5.52 -28.43
C PHE A 64 -9.45 -4.24 -27.72
N VAL A 65 -8.44 -3.60 -28.30
CA VAL A 65 -7.91 -2.29 -27.92
C VAL A 65 -7.63 -1.55 -29.22
N GLY A 66 -8.25 -0.38 -29.45
CA GLY A 66 -8.10 0.33 -30.72
C GLY A 66 -9.13 1.44 -30.94
N SER A 67 -9.56 1.64 -32.20
CA SER A 67 -10.51 2.70 -32.55
C SER A 67 -11.93 2.40 -32.03
N SER A 68 -12.70 3.46 -31.80
CA SER A 68 -14.12 3.37 -31.42
C SER A 68 -14.94 2.65 -32.48
N LYS A 69 -14.64 2.85 -33.78
CA LYS A 69 -15.31 2.21 -34.91
C LYS A 69 -15.09 0.68 -34.88
N ASP A 70 -13.85 0.24 -34.68
CA ASP A 70 -13.53 -1.18 -34.72
C ASP A 70 -13.99 -1.92 -33.46
N ALA A 71 -13.99 -1.26 -32.28
CA ALA A 71 -14.56 -1.80 -31.07
C ALA A 71 -16.03 -2.20 -31.24
N MET A 72 -16.80 -1.48 -32.05
CA MET A 72 -18.22 -1.77 -32.31
C MET A 72 -18.45 -3.04 -33.12
N LYS A 73 -17.42 -3.61 -33.75
CA LYS A 73 -17.50 -4.94 -34.39
C LYS A 73 -17.73 -6.07 -33.38
N TYR A 74 -17.38 -5.85 -32.10
CA TYR A 74 -17.58 -6.77 -30.98
C TYR A 74 -18.94 -6.59 -30.27
N ARG A 75 -19.83 -5.73 -30.82
CA ARG A 75 -21.15 -5.50 -30.23
C ARG A 75 -22.11 -6.62 -30.54
N GLY A 76 -22.67 -7.26 -29.52
CA GLY A 76 -23.77 -8.20 -29.59
C GLY A 76 -25.04 -7.67 -28.91
N LYS A 77 -26.09 -8.48 -28.89
CA LYS A 77 -27.41 -8.12 -28.30
C LYS A 77 -27.34 -7.81 -26.79
N LYS A 78 -26.40 -8.43 -26.06
CA LYS A 78 -26.23 -8.25 -24.60
C LYS A 78 -25.06 -7.35 -24.23
N THR A 79 -24.30 -6.86 -25.21
CA THR A 79 -23.13 -6.02 -24.98
C THR A 79 -23.54 -4.66 -24.39
N ARG A 80 -23.03 -4.33 -23.20
CA ARG A 80 -23.15 -2.99 -22.65
C ARG A 80 -22.15 -2.06 -23.36
N VAL A 81 -22.61 -0.94 -23.92
CA VAL A 81 -21.76 0.05 -24.57
C VAL A 81 -21.81 1.34 -23.77
N ILE A 82 -20.64 1.84 -23.39
CA ILE A 82 -20.48 3.11 -22.65
C ILE A 82 -19.71 4.10 -23.51
N ASP A 83 -20.29 5.27 -23.70
CA ASP A 83 -19.63 6.40 -24.33
C ASP A 83 -18.87 7.22 -23.27
N LEU A 84 -17.56 7.25 -23.36
CA LEU A 84 -16.68 7.91 -22.40
C LEU A 84 -16.59 9.43 -22.60
N LYS A 85 -17.13 9.96 -23.69
CA LYS A 85 -17.19 11.41 -23.96
C LYS A 85 -15.84 12.13 -23.80
N GLY A 86 -14.74 11.49 -24.23
CA GLY A 86 -13.39 12.05 -24.14
C GLY A 86 -12.72 11.89 -22.77
N GLN A 87 -13.33 11.16 -21.82
CA GLN A 87 -12.69 10.89 -20.53
C GLN A 87 -11.40 10.09 -20.67
N PHE A 88 -10.45 10.33 -19.76
CA PHE A 88 -9.16 9.67 -19.74
C PHE A 88 -9.24 8.30 -19.07
N VAL A 89 -8.71 7.29 -19.73
CA VAL A 89 -8.68 5.90 -19.25
C VAL A 89 -7.25 5.43 -19.15
N LEU A 90 -6.93 4.75 -18.06
CA LEU A 90 -5.64 4.10 -17.85
C LEU A 90 -5.83 2.74 -17.17
N PRO A 91 -4.80 1.86 -17.13
CA PRO A 91 -4.88 0.65 -16.33
C PRO A 91 -5.20 1.00 -14.88
N GLY A 92 -5.98 0.19 -14.19
CA GLY A 92 -6.26 0.38 -12.78
C GLY A 92 -4.96 0.52 -11.97
N PHE A 93 -4.97 1.41 -10.99
CA PHE A 93 -3.80 1.63 -10.14
C PHE A 93 -3.50 0.38 -9.31
N ASN A 94 -2.21 0.05 -9.24
CA ASN A 94 -1.69 -1.05 -8.43
C ASN A 94 -0.93 -0.44 -7.24
N ASP A 95 -1.52 -0.43 -6.05
CA ASP A 95 -0.83 0.04 -4.86
C ASP A 95 0.13 -1.03 -4.35
N ASN A 96 1.41 -0.71 -4.40
CA ASN A 96 2.46 -1.68 -4.16
C ASN A 96 2.75 -1.93 -2.66
N HIS A 97 2.11 -1.18 -1.76
CA HIS A 97 2.39 -1.26 -0.33
C HIS A 97 1.23 -0.75 0.52
N VAL A 98 0.49 -1.66 1.13
CA VAL A 98 -0.58 -1.32 2.06
C VAL A 98 -0.58 -2.22 3.30
N HIS A 99 -1.09 -1.70 4.41
CA HIS A 99 -1.46 -2.43 5.62
C HIS A 99 -2.98 -2.52 5.70
N PHE A 100 -3.58 -3.35 4.85
CA PHE A 100 -5.02 -3.32 4.55
C PHE A 100 -5.91 -3.52 5.78
N ALA A 101 -5.60 -4.51 6.63
CA ALA A 101 -6.37 -4.73 7.85
C ALA A 101 -6.31 -3.54 8.81
N SER A 102 -5.12 -2.93 8.97
CA SER A 102 -4.95 -1.71 9.77
C SER A 102 -5.72 -0.53 9.17
N ALA A 103 -5.71 -0.41 7.84
CA ALA A 103 -6.44 0.62 7.13
C ALA A 103 -7.96 0.45 7.26
N ALA A 104 -8.46 -0.77 7.20
CA ALA A 104 -9.86 -1.09 7.40
C ALA A 104 -10.34 -0.70 8.82
N GLN A 105 -9.52 -0.95 9.83
CA GLN A 105 -9.78 -0.49 11.21
C GLN A 105 -9.71 1.03 11.33
N PHE A 106 -8.73 1.66 10.68
CA PHE A 106 -8.56 3.11 10.66
C PHE A 106 -9.77 3.83 10.03
N LEU A 107 -10.36 3.26 8.97
CA LEU A 107 -11.58 3.79 8.37
C LEU A 107 -12.80 3.65 9.28
N GLU A 108 -12.84 2.65 10.15
CA GLU A 108 -13.92 2.47 11.09
C GLU A 108 -13.93 3.58 12.15
N PHE A 109 -12.75 3.87 12.72
CA PHE A 109 -12.61 4.93 13.71
C PHE A 109 -11.25 5.62 13.62
N ASN A 110 -11.27 6.89 13.22
CA ASN A 110 -10.07 7.72 13.08
C ASN A 110 -10.32 9.12 13.65
N ILE A 111 -9.47 9.54 14.59
CA ILE A 111 -9.50 10.87 15.20
C ILE A 111 -8.22 11.67 14.95
N MET A 112 -7.29 11.16 14.16
CA MET A 112 -5.99 11.81 13.90
C MET A 112 -6.15 13.24 13.36
N ARG A 113 -7.18 13.48 12.55
CA ARG A 113 -7.48 14.80 11.99
C ARG A 113 -8.53 15.59 12.78
N ALA A 114 -8.99 15.09 13.93
CA ALA A 114 -9.88 15.86 14.76
C ALA A 114 -9.12 17.06 15.36
N ALA A 115 -9.59 18.26 15.09
CA ALA A 115 -8.99 19.50 15.58
C ALA A 115 -9.77 20.11 16.74
N THR A 116 -11.01 19.63 16.97
CA THR A 116 -11.93 20.16 17.97
C THR A 116 -12.66 19.05 18.72
N GLN A 117 -13.13 19.38 19.93
CA GLN A 117 -13.96 18.46 20.71
C GLN A 117 -15.25 18.09 19.98
N GLN A 118 -15.83 18.99 19.20
CA GLN A 118 -17.04 18.72 18.43
C GLN A 118 -16.80 17.68 17.32
N GLU A 119 -15.67 17.78 16.61
CA GLU A 119 -15.28 16.78 15.61
C GLU A 119 -15.03 15.41 16.26
N PHE A 120 -14.38 15.38 17.43
CA PHE A 120 -14.17 14.13 18.18
C PHE A 120 -15.52 13.50 18.56
N ILE A 121 -16.43 14.28 19.16
CA ILE A 121 -17.79 13.81 19.52
C ILE A 121 -18.53 13.28 18.29
N ALA A 122 -18.47 13.99 17.16
CA ALA A 122 -19.11 13.57 15.92
C ALA A 122 -18.59 12.21 15.41
N ARG A 123 -17.28 12.00 15.45
CA ARG A 123 -16.64 10.72 15.06
C ARG A 123 -17.00 9.58 16.02
N VAL A 124 -17.03 9.85 17.33
CA VAL A 124 -17.47 8.86 18.33
C VAL A 124 -18.94 8.51 18.13
N LYS A 125 -19.81 9.49 17.88
CA LYS A 125 -21.23 9.26 17.59
C LYS A 125 -21.42 8.39 16.34
N ASP A 126 -20.65 8.66 15.29
CA ASP A 126 -20.69 7.88 14.04
C ASP A 126 -20.31 6.42 14.29
N VAL A 127 -19.16 6.15 14.95
CA VAL A 127 -18.73 4.76 15.22
C VAL A 127 -19.72 4.02 16.13
N VAL A 128 -20.22 4.65 17.19
CA VAL A 128 -21.21 4.07 18.10
C VAL A 128 -22.49 3.68 17.36
N SER A 129 -22.91 4.48 16.36
CA SER A 129 -24.13 4.17 15.60
C SER A 129 -24.03 2.90 14.74
N ARG A 130 -22.83 2.43 14.49
CA ARG A 130 -22.52 1.29 13.61
C ARG A 130 -22.09 0.03 14.35
N LEU A 131 -21.58 0.17 15.58
CA LEU A 131 -21.08 -0.97 16.36
C LEU A 131 -22.19 -1.65 17.16
N PRO A 132 -22.23 -3.00 17.21
CA PRO A 132 -23.05 -3.73 18.17
C PRO A 132 -22.69 -3.37 19.61
N LYS A 133 -23.69 -3.35 20.50
CA LYS A 133 -23.45 -3.10 21.94
C LYS A 133 -22.42 -4.08 22.51
N GLY A 134 -21.55 -3.58 23.39
CA GLY A 134 -20.47 -4.34 24.00
C GLY A 134 -19.19 -4.38 23.19
N GLU A 135 -19.23 -4.04 21.90
CA GLU A 135 -18.01 -3.96 21.06
C GLU A 135 -17.11 -2.80 21.50
N TRP A 136 -15.82 -3.06 21.53
CA TRP A 136 -14.79 -2.08 21.87
C TRP A 136 -14.59 -1.04 20.78
N ILE A 137 -14.51 0.24 21.17
CA ILE A 137 -14.03 1.30 20.29
C ILE A 137 -12.52 1.38 20.46
N MET A 138 -11.79 1.01 19.41
CA MET A 138 -10.33 0.93 19.38
C MET A 138 -9.81 1.56 18.10
N GLY A 139 -8.50 1.79 18.06
CA GLY A 139 -7.90 2.54 16.96
C GLY A 139 -7.98 4.04 17.25
N GLY A 140 -7.84 4.84 16.20
CA GLY A 140 -7.74 6.28 16.34
C GLY A 140 -6.46 6.69 17.08
N PHE A 141 -5.78 7.69 16.57
CA PHE A 141 -4.62 8.29 17.22
C PHE A 141 -4.90 9.77 17.38
N TRP A 142 -4.38 10.38 18.47
CA TRP A 142 -4.42 11.84 18.60
C TRP A 142 -3.03 12.40 18.89
N GLY A 143 -2.88 13.72 18.77
CA GLY A 143 -1.70 14.46 19.22
C GLY A 143 -0.47 14.19 18.36
N ALA A 144 -0.60 14.09 17.04
CA ALA A 144 0.54 13.97 16.12
C ALA A 144 1.61 15.05 16.41
N TYR A 145 2.85 14.80 15.96
CA TYR A 145 3.93 15.78 16.07
C TYR A 145 3.49 17.16 15.53
N ASP A 146 3.99 18.24 16.13
CA ASP A 146 3.70 19.60 15.69
C ASP A 146 3.91 19.82 14.19
N GLN A 147 4.97 19.19 13.63
CA GLN A 147 5.27 19.27 12.20
C GLN A 147 4.19 18.61 11.33
N TRP A 148 3.50 17.58 11.86
CA TRP A 148 2.41 16.89 11.18
C TRP A 148 1.04 17.47 11.51
N ALA A 149 0.87 17.99 12.74
CA ALA A 149 -0.33 18.72 13.12
C ALA A 149 -0.54 19.99 12.28
N ALA A 150 0.52 20.52 11.70
CA ALA A 150 0.45 21.61 10.72
C ALA A 150 -0.30 21.22 9.43
N GLY A 151 -0.66 19.95 9.30
CA GLY A 151 -1.70 19.44 8.42
C GLY A 151 -1.54 19.63 6.93
N SER A 152 -2.18 18.76 6.23
CA SER A 152 -2.43 18.75 4.78
C SER A 152 -3.13 20.02 4.24
N THR A 153 -3.42 21.02 5.06
CA THR A 153 -4.23 22.20 4.71
C THR A 153 -3.54 23.55 4.90
N GLY A 154 -2.20 23.57 5.08
CA GLY A 154 -1.41 24.82 4.95
C GLY A 154 -1.72 25.95 5.93
N GLY A 155 -2.11 25.63 7.13
CA GLY A 155 -2.28 26.61 8.20
C GLY A 155 -1.29 26.33 9.33
N GLY A 156 -0.70 27.34 9.91
CA GLY A 156 0.37 27.30 10.89
C GLY A 156 0.19 26.26 12.03
N ARG A 157 1.22 26.17 12.87
CA ARG A 157 1.30 25.31 14.04
C ARG A 157 -0.04 25.28 14.80
N ARG A 158 -0.76 24.14 14.72
CA ARG A 158 -1.94 23.91 15.56
C ARG A 158 -1.48 23.16 16.80
N GLU A 159 -1.96 23.59 17.98
CA GLU A 159 -1.85 22.74 19.17
C GLU A 159 -2.52 21.40 18.89
N ALA A 160 -1.82 20.32 19.25
CA ALA A 160 -2.36 18.99 19.08
C ALA A 160 -3.64 18.86 19.93
N PHE A 161 -4.75 18.51 19.29
CA PHE A 161 -6.02 18.29 19.97
C PHE A 161 -5.89 17.13 20.97
N THR A 162 -6.37 17.33 22.19
CA THR A 162 -6.50 16.30 23.24
C THR A 162 -7.98 16.01 23.46
N PRO A 163 -8.46 14.77 23.30
CA PRO A 163 -9.87 14.43 23.46
C PRO A 163 -10.34 14.56 24.92
N ASP A 164 -11.43 15.25 25.20
CA ASP A 164 -12.08 15.20 26.52
C ASP A 164 -13.03 13.98 26.56
N MET A 165 -12.60 12.93 27.27
CA MET A 165 -13.34 11.67 27.36
C MET A 165 -14.68 11.82 28.05
N ARG A 166 -14.82 12.78 28.96
CA ARG A 166 -16.10 13.04 29.69
C ARG A 166 -17.22 13.45 28.74
N ALA A 167 -16.89 14.14 27.66
CA ALA A 167 -17.87 14.58 26.68
C ALA A 167 -18.52 13.44 25.87
N VAL A 168 -17.90 12.24 25.89
CA VAL A 168 -18.41 11.07 25.17
C VAL A 168 -18.89 9.93 26.08
N GLU A 169 -18.82 10.07 27.40
CA GLU A 169 -19.20 9.04 28.38
C GLU A 169 -20.67 8.54 28.17
N VAL A 170 -21.61 9.44 27.96
CA VAL A 170 -23.02 9.07 27.74
C VAL A 170 -23.20 8.34 26.41
N LEU A 171 -22.47 8.75 25.38
CA LEU A 171 -22.51 8.12 24.05
C LEU A 171 -21.92 6.70 24.08
N THR A 172 -20.84 6.52 24.84
CA THR A 172 -20.04 5.28 24.85
C THR A 172 -20.36 4.37 26.04
N LYS A 173 -21.46 4.60 26.77
CA LYS A 173 -21.81 3.83 27.98
C LYS A 173 -21.87 2.30 27.76
N ASP A 174 -22.31 1.89 26.56
CA ASP A 174 -22.45 0.48 26.15
C ASP A 174 -21.24 -0.04 25.36
N HIS A 175 -20.17 0.77 25.17
CA HIS A 175 -18.99 0.46 24.40
C HIS A 175 -17.71 0.79 25.18
N PRO A 176 -16.92 -0.17 25.61
CA PRO A 176 -15.61 0.12 26.16
C PRO A 176 -14.75 0.83 25.11
N MET A 177 -14.07 1.91 25.49
CA MET A 177 -13.25 2.71 24.59
C MET A 177 -11.82 2.79 25.10
N PHE A 178 -10.87 2.43 24.22
CA PHE A 178 -9.43 2.50 24.48
C PHE A 178 -8.74 3.08 23.25
N ILE A 179 -8.30 4.31 23.34
CA ILE A 179 -7.58 5.03 22.30
C ILE A 179 -6.22 5.50 22.82
N ARG A 180 -5.32 5.82 21.91
CA ARG A 180 -3.95 6.15 22.30
C ARG A 180 -3.39 7.37 21.58
N LYS A 181 -2.50 8.06 22.26
CA LYS A 181 -1.68 9.09 21.62
C LYS A 181 -0.75 8.46 20.59
N PHE A 182 -0.38 9.21 19.57
CA PHE A 182 0.42 8.71 18.43
C PHE A 182 1.76 8.08 18.84
N ASP A 183 2.37 8.55 19.94
CA ASP A 183 3.67 8.12 20.49
C ASP A 183 3.56 7.12 21.65
N ASP A 184 2.34 6.66 21.95
CA ASP A 184 2.01 5.79 23.08
C ASP A 184 2.37 6.36 24.47
N SER A 185 2.65 7.66 24.56
CA SER A 185 2.94 8.32 25.84
C SER A 185 1.70 8.47 26.74
N GLU A 186 0.51 8.42 26.14
CA GLU A 186 -0.76 8.62 26.84
C GLU A 186 -1.87 7.79 26.19
N PHE A 187 -2.81 7.35 26.99
CA PHE A 187 -3.98 6.57 26.60
C PHE A 187 -5.25 7.25 27.12
N ALA A 188 -6.34 7.13 26.37
CA ALA A 188 -7.63 7.66 26.80
C ALA A 188 -8.66 6.53 26.83
N VAL A 189 -9.39 6.44 27.95
CA VAL A 189 -10.36 5.39 28.25
C VAL A 189 -11.64 6.01 28.79
N ASN A 190 -12.77 5.34 28.55
CA ASN A 190 -14.04 5.70 29.16
C ASN A 190 -14.33 4.84 30.42
N ALA A 191 -15.37 5.19 31.14
CA ALA A 191 -15.80 4.45 32.34
C ALA A 191 -16.14 2.99 32.04
N SER A 192 -16.68 2.68 30.85
CA SER A 192 -16.97 1.30 30.45
C SER A 192 -15.72 0.45 30.31
N ALA A 193 -14.62 1.00 29.78
CA ALA A 193 -13.34 0.32 29.69
C ALA A 193 -12.71 0.06 31.08
N LEU A 194 -12.80 1.03 32.01
CA LEU A 194 -12.33 0.84 33.39
C LEU A 194 -13.11 -0.26 34.10
N ARG A 195 -14.44 -0.27 33.97
CA ARG A 195 -15.28 -1.34 34.54
C ARG A 195 -14.94 -2.72 34.00
N ALA A 196 -14.55 -2.81 32.71
CA ALA A 196 -14.14 -4.08 32.11
C ALA A 196 -12.90 -4.69 32.79
N VAL A 197 -12.01 -3.87 33.36
CA VAL A 197 -10.86 -4.33 34.17
C VAL A 197 -11.13 -4.33 35.67
N GLY A 198 -12.41 -4.26 36.09
CA GLY A 198 -12.79 -4.31 37.51
C GLY A 198 -12.53 -3.01 38.29
N ILE A 199 -12.32 -1.88 37.61
CA ILE A 199 -12.07 -0.59 38.24
C ILE A 199 -13.33 0.26 38.21
N ASP A 200 -13.81 0.71 39.37
CA ASP A 200 -14.86 1.73 39.44
C ASP A 200 -14.28 3.12 39.14
N PRO A 201 -14.71 3.77 38.07
CA PRO A 201 -14.19 5.09 37.71
C PRO A 201 -14.49 6.19 38.73
N SER A 202 -15.47 5.98 39.64
CA SER A 202 -15.79 6.90 40.73
C SER A 202 -14.93 6.69 42.00
N ASP A 203 -14.13 5.62 42.07
CA ASP A 203 -13.29 5.34 43.23
C ASP A 203 -12.17 6.40 43.34
N PRO A 204 -12.11 7.14 44.45
CA PRO A 204 -11.00 8.07 44.69
C PRO A 204 -9.65 7.39 44.80
N LYS A 205 -9.61 6.06 45.05
CA LYS A 205 -8.40 5.24 45.17
C LYS A 205 -8.07 4.48 43.88
N LEU A 206 -8.41 5.01 42.71
CA LEU A 206 -8.14 4.41 41.40
C LEU A 206 -6.74 3.75 41.26
N PRO A 207 -5.62 4.33 41.75
CA PRO A 207 -4.31 3.70 41.63
C PRO A 207 -4.21 2.36 42.40
N VAL A 208 -4.94 2.18 43.50
CA VAL A 208 -4.93 0.95 44.30
C VAL A 208 -5.74 -0.14 43.58
N ALA A 209 -6.92 0.22 43.07
CA ALA A 209 -7.77 -0.68 42.29
C ALA A 209 -7.05 -1.17 41.02
N ALA A 210 -6.31 -0.28 40.34
CA ALA A 210 -5.51 -0.63 39.18
C ALA A 210 -4.40 -1.66 39.51
N ARG A 211 -3.71 -1.54 40.64
CA ARG A 211 -2.72 -2.54 41.08
C ARG A 211 -3.34 -3.91 41.27
N ALA A 212 -4.50 -3.99 41.96
CA ALA A 212 -5.22 -5.25 42.18
C ALA A 212 -5.65 -5.92 40.86
N ALA A 213 -6.16 -5.12 39.91
CA ALA A 213 -6.54 -5.62 38.59
C ALA A 213 -5.33 -6.14 37.78
N MET A 214 -4.20 -5.48 37.87
CA MET A 214 -2.95 -5.91 37.21
C MET A 214 -2.37 -7.19 37.83
N GLU A 215 -2.45 -7.34 39.16
CA GLU A 215 -2.04 -8.57 39.84
C GLU A 215 -2.92 -9.75 39.41
N GLU A 216 -4.20 -9.52 39.16
CA GLU A 216 -5.11 -10.56 38.65
C GLU A 216 -4.75 -10.94 37.20
N THR A 217 -4.48 -9.99 36.35
CA THR A 217 -3.99 -10.22 34.96
C THR A 217 -2.72 -11.08 34.96
N ARG A 218 -1.82 -10.81 35.88
CA ARG A 218 -0.58 -11.58 36.07
C ARG A 218 -0.86 -13.03 36.51
N ARG A 219 -1.77 -13.22 37.44
CA ARG A 219 -2.17 -14.57 37.89
C ARG A 219 -2.81 -15.41 36.79
N GLN A 220 -3.53 -14.76 35.89
CA GLN A 220 -4.16 -15.38 34.71
C GLN A 220 -3.19 -15.65 33.54
N GLY A 221 -1.92 -15.24 33.64
CA GLY A 221 -0.91 -15.45 32.61
C GLY A 221 -1.17 -14.69 31.30
N THR A 222 -2.01 -13.66 31.33
CA THR A 222 -2.37 -12.84 30.16
C THR A 222 -1.50 -11.59 30.01
N GLU A 223 -0.50 -11.44 30.88
CA GLU A 223 0.46 -10.32 30.88
C GLU A 223 1.41 -10.42 29.69
N PRO A 224 1.62 -9.35 28.89
CA PRO A 224 2.61 -9.34 27.82
C PRO A 224 4.04 -9.54 28.38
N ALA A 225 4.87 -10.31 27.67
CA ALA A 225 6.26 -10.54 28.08
C ALA A 225 7.02 -9.21 28.20
N GLY A 226 7.68 -8.98 29.33
CA GLY A 226 8.46 -7.76 29.60
C GLY A 226 7.66 -6.57 30.13
N SER A 227 6.37 -6.75 30.48
CA SER A 227 5.57 -5.70 31.09
C SER A 227 6.05 -5.39 32.51
N ASN A 228 6.39 -4.12 32.76
CA ASN A 228 6.69 -3.61 34.09
C ASN A 228 5.43 -2.97 34.65
N ILE A 229 4.92 -3.50 35.76
CA ILE A 229 3.66 -3.12 36.41
C ILE A 229 3.75 -1.74 37.08
N GLU A 230 4.95 -1.23 37.33
CA GLU A 230 5.14 0.06 37.97
C GLU A 230 4.77 1.21 37.03
N GLY A 231 3.82 2.04 37.46
CA GLY A 231 3.58 3.37 36.91
C GLY A 231 2.40 3.49 35.94
N VAL A 232 1.18 3.11 36.32
CA VAL A 232 -0.03 3.65 35.71
C VAL A 232 -0.43 4.93 36.46
N GLU A 233 -0.38 6.06 35.77
CA GLU A 233 -0.82 7.35 36.27
C GLU A 233 -2.22 7.66 35.76
N PHE A 234 -3.16 7.94 36.66
CA PHE A 234 -4.52 8.41 36.35
C PHE A 234 -4.52 9.94 36.36
N LEU A 235 -4.65 10.56 35.19
CA LEU A 235 -4.61 12.01 35.08
C LEU A 235 -5.89 12.66 35.62
N ARG A 236 -5.71 13.69 36.45
CA ARG A 236 -6.80 14.42 37.09
C ARG A 236 -6.81 15.88 36.69
N ASP A 237 -8.00 16.47 36.63
CA ASP A 237 -8.15 17.90 36.42
C ASP A 237 -7.83 18.68 37.72
N ALA A 238 -7.85 20.02 37.65
CA ALA A 238 -7.58 20.89 38.79
C ALA A 238 -8.56 20.68 39.97
N GLY A 239 -9.72 20.11 39.74
CA GLY A 239 -10.71 19.72 40.76
C GLY A 239 -10.50 18.30 41.29
N GLY A 240 -9.42 17.61 40.92
CA GLY A 240 -9.10 16.26 41.36
C GLY A 240 -9.92 15.15 40.68
N ARG A 241 -10.74 15.47 39.68
CA ARG A 241 -11.56 14.48 38.95
C ARG A 241 -10.76 13.80 37.86
N PHE A 242 -10.95 12.49 37.69
CA PHE A 242 -10.32 11.75 36.60
C PHE A 242 -10.76 12.27 35.22
N THR A 243 -9.79 12.44 34.33
CA THR A 243 -9.99 13.03 32.99
C THR A 243 -10.33 12.00 31.92
N GLY A 244 -10.22 10.70 32.24
CA GLY A 244 -10.25 9.63 31.25
C GLY A 244 -8.88 9.29 30.66
N HIS A 245 -7.81 9.95 31.10
CA HIS A 245 -6.46 9.79 30.56
C HIS A 245 -5.54 9.04 31.50
N LEU A 246 -4.71 8.16 30.93
CA LEU A 246 -3.74 7.31 31.61
C LEU A 246 -2.36 7.50 31.01
N ARG A 247 -1.33 7.46 31.84
CA ARG A 247 0.09 7.42 31.41
C ARG A 247 0.83 6.25 32.04
N GLY A 248 1.91 5.84 31.39
CA GLY A 248 2.84 4.85 31.93
C GLY A 248 2.86 3.52 31.19
N ARG A 249 3.97 2.81 31.37
CA ARG A 249 4.24 1.54 30.66
C ARG A 249 3.27 0.42 31.02
N GLY A 250 2.67 0.47 32.21
CA GLY A 250 1.71 -0.53 32.68
C GLY A 250 0.30 -0.43 32.07
N VAL A 251 -0.05 0.66 31.35
CA VAL A 251 -1.41 0.86 30.85
C VAL A 251 -1.84 -0.26 29.90
N ARG A 252 -0.99 -0.67 28.98
CA ARG A 252 -1.31 -1.78 28.05
C ARG A 252 -1.50 -3.11 28.79
N SER A 253 -0.68 -3.38 29.81
CA SER A 253 -0.80 -4.58 30.63
C SER A 253 -2.09 -4.59 31.44
N LEU A 254 -2.52 -3.44 31.98
CA LEU A 254 -3.78 -3.29 32.71
C LEU A 254 -4.99 -3.75 31.89
N PHE A 255 -4.98 -3.47 30.60
CA PHE A 255 -6.10 -3.79 29.69
C PHE A 255 -5.88 -5.08 28.88
N ALA A 256 -4.73 -5.75 29.00
CA ALA A 256 -4.34 -6.86 28.13
C ALA A 256 -5.31 -8.07 28.16
N SER A 257 -5.99 -8.29 29.30
CA SER A 257 -6.95 -9.40 29.48
C SER A 257 -8.31 -9.14 28.89
N VAL A 258 -8.70 -7.86 28.73
CA VAL A 258 -10.07 -7.45 28.33
C VAL A 258 -10.14 -6.84 26.94
N ILE A 259 -9.05 -6.23 26.46
CA ILE A 259 -8.98 -5.72 25.09
C ILE A 259 -9.00 -6.91 24.13
N PRO A 260 -9.94 -6.95 23.17
CA PRO A 260 -9.94 -8.00 22.16
C PRO A 260 -8.62 -8.00 21.40
N ARG A 261 -7.91 -9.12 21.42
CA ARG A 261 -6.70 -9.29 20.58
C ARG A 261 -7.05 -9.21 19.09
N LYS A 262 -8.29 -9.58 18.76
CA LYS A 262 -8.84 -9.60 17.41
C LYS A 262 -10.32 -9.20 17.47
N PHE A 263 -10.77 -8.46 16.50
CA PHE A 263 -12.20 -8.20 16.31
C PHE A 263 -12.92 -9.48 15.84
N SER A 264 -14.24 -9.53 16.03
CA SER A 264 -15.06 -10.62 15.50
C SER A 264 -14.89 -10.76 13.98
N HIS A 265 -15.07 -11.96 13.46
CA HIS A 265 -15.00 -12.25 12.03
C HIS A 265 -15.96 -11.35 11.24
N GLU A 266 -17.20 -11.21 11.70
CA GLU A 266 -18.22 -10.37 11.08
C GLU A 266 -17.79 -8.89 11.00
N ARG A 267 -17.21 -8.35 12.08
CA ARG A 267 -16.69 -6.99 12.10
C ARG A 267 -15.53 -6.81 11.13
N ARG A 268 -14.57 -7.72 11.10
CA ARG A 268 -13.44 -7.68 10.16
C ARG A 268 -13.92 -7.78 8.70
N LEU A 269 -14.92 -8.62 8.44
CA LEU A 269 -15.54 -8.75 7.14
C LEU A 269 -16.16 -7.41 6.68
N GLN A 270 -16.92 -6.75 7.57
CA GLN A 270 -17.50 -5.44 7.28
C GLN A 270 -16.44 -4.35 7.12
N GLN A 271 -15.40 -4.33 7.96
CA GLN A 271 -14.26 -3.42 7.81
C GLN A 271 -13.58 -3.60 6.46
N THR A 272 -13.38 -4.86 6.02
CA THR A 272 -12.78 -5.17 4.71
C THR A 272 -13.66 -4.69 3.55
N ARG A 273 -15.01 -4.86 3.64
CA ARG A 273 -15.93 -4.32 2.63
C ARG A 273 -15.83 -2.79 2.52
N ASN A 274 -15.73 -2.10 3.65
CA ASN A 274 -15.56 -0.64 3.69
C ASN A 274 -14.23 -0.21 3.07
N ALA A 275 -13.14 -0.91 3.36
CA ALA A 275 -11.82 -0.66 2.80
C ALA A 275 -11.78 -0.93 1.28
N LEU A 276 -12.42 -2.00 0.81
CA LEU A 276 -12.60 -2.26 -0.63
C LEU A 276 -13.40 -1.15 -1.31
N ALA A 277 -14.43 -0.59 -0.61
CA ALA A 277 -15.19 0.54 -1.13
C ALA A 277 -14.32 1.80 -1.25
N GLU A 278 -13.43 2.03 -0.29
CA GLU A 278 -12.52 3.18 -0.33
C GLU A 278 -11.51 3.06 -1.47
N ILE A 279 -10.83 1.91 -1.63
CA ILE A 279 -9.79 1.77 -2.67
C ILE A 279 -10.36 1.89 -4.09
N ARG A 280 -11.55 1.28 -4.35
CA ARG A 280 -12.18 1.39 -5.67
C ARG A 280 -12.65 2.80 -6.02
N ARG A 281 -12.93 3.65 -5.03
CA ARG A 281 -13.25 5.07 -5.22
C ARG A 281 -12.09 5.86 -5.82
N PHE A 282 -10.86 5.38 -5.59
CA PHE A 282 -9.63 5.99 -6.10
C PHE A 282 -9.02 5.26 -7.31
N GLY A 283 -9.76 4.34 -7.94
CA GLY A 283 -9.28 3.62 -9.13
C GLY A 283 -8.23 2.56 -8.83
N VAL A 284 -8.04 2.20 -7.56
CA VAL A 284 -7.11 1.13 -7.17
C VAL A 284 -7.77 -0.22 -7.40
N THR A 285 -7.14 -1.03 -8.22
CA THR A 285 -7.65 -2.35 -8.65
C THR A 285 -6.82 -3.52 -8.11
N ASN A 286 -5.64 -3.22 -7.59
CA ASN A 286 -4.74 -4.20 -6.98
C ASN A 286 -4.00 -3.59 -5.80
N VAL A 287 -3.79 -4.37 -4.74
CA VAL A 287 -2.99 -3.99 -3.59
C VAL A 287 -2.00 -5.09 -3.24
N SER A 288 -0.81 -4.67 -2.76
CA SER A 288 0.14 -5.59 -2.12
C SER A 288 0.05 -5.41 -0.62
N ASP A 289 -0.46 -6.42 0.07
CA ASP A 289 -0.90 -6.35 1.46
C ASP A 289 -0.04 -7.18 2.41
N MET A 290 0.24 -6.63 3.58
CA MET A 290 1.05 -7.22 4.65
C MET A 290 0.23 -7.56 5.90
N SER A 291 -1.06 -7.80 5.74
CA SER A 291 -1.96 -8.18 6.83
C SER A 291 -1.72 -9.64 7.30
N ASP A 292 -2.46 -10.05 8.32
CA ASP A 292 -2.42 -11.41 8.88
C ASP A 292 -3.22 -12.45 8.06
N ASP A 293 -3.10 -13.73 8.44
CA ASP A 293 -3.78 -14.83 7.74
C ASP A 293 -5.30 -14.74 7.83
N GLU A 294 -5.84 -14.19 8.92
CA GLU A 294 -7.29 -14.00 9.02
C GLU A 294 -7.79 -13.02 7.96
N GLN A 295 -6.99 -12.00 7.64
CA GLN A 295 -7.32 -11.10 6.54
C GLN A 295 -7.26 -11.84 5.18
N LEU A 296 -6.31 -12.75 5.01
CA LEU A 296 -6.25 -13.60 3.81
C LEU A 296 -7.50 -14.48 3.69
N ASP A 297 -7.98 -15.04 4.79
CA ASP A 297 -9.20 -15.87 4.79
C ASP A 297 -10.45 -15.04 4.47
N ILE A 298 -10.54 -13.80 4.97
CA ILE A 298 -11.60 -12.85 4.58
C ILE A 298 -11.55 -12.55 3.09
N TYR A 299 -10.38 -12.34 2.51
CA TYR A 299 -10.26 -12.13 1.06
C TYR A 299 -10.78 -13.34 0.26
N ARG A 300 -10.47 -14.56 0.70
CA ARG A 300 -10.96 -15.79 0.07
C ARG A 300 -12.48 -15.93 0.17
N GLU A 301 -13.04 -15.59 1.33
CA GLU A 301 -14.49 -15.57 1.54
C GLU A 301 -15.17 -14.57 0.63
N LEU A 302 -14.70 -13.32 0.58
CA LEU A 302 -15.23 -12.29 -0.31
C LEU A 302 -15.06 -12.65 -1.78
N HIS A 303 -13.95 -13.28 -2.17
CA HIS A 303 -13.74 -13.76 -3.53
C HIS A 303 -14.76 -14.83 -3.91
N LYS A 304 -14.97 -15.82 -3.05
CA LYS A 304 -15.97 -16.87 -3.23
C LYS A 304 -17.40 -16.31 -3.33
N ALA A 305 -17.69 -15.26 -2.58
CA ALA A 305 -18.97 -14.55 -2.63
C ALA A 305 -19.12 -13.62 -3.85
N GLY A 306 -18.06 -13.39 -4.64
CA GLY A 306 -18.04 -12.43 -5.74
C GLY A 306 -18.00 -10.96 -5.31
N GLU A 307 -17.64 -10.71 -4.06
CA GLU A 307 -17.57 -9.37 -3.43
C GLU A 307 -16.16 -8.78 -3.39
N LEU A 308 -15.12 -9.56 -3.70
CA LEU A 308 -13.74 -9.05 -3.75
C LEU A 308 -13.58 -8.15 -4.97
N THR A 309 -13.42 -6.85 -4.76
CA THR A 309 -13.39 -5.82 -5.81
C THR A 309 -11.99 -5.27 -6.07
N ALA A 310 -10.97 -5.97 -5.61
CA ALA A 310 -9.56 -5.70 -5.93
C ALA A 310 -8.78 -7.01 -5.93
N ARG A 311 -7.68 -7.03 -6.67
CA ARG A 311 -6.73 -8.15 -6.61
C ARG A 311 -5.77 -7.94 -5.46
N ILE A 312 -5.36 -9.04 -4.84
CA ILE A 312 -4.51 -9.03 -3.64
C ILE A 312 -3.20 -9.76 -3.93
N HIS A 313 -2.08 -9.11 -3.68
CA HIS A 313 -0.77 -9.73 -3.58
C HIS A 313 -0.37 -9.80 -2.11
N PHE A 314 -0.63 -10.94 -1.47
CA PHE A 314 -0.47 -11.13 -0.03
C PHE A 314 0.97 -11.45 0.34
N ARG A 315 1.52 -10.80 1.39
CA ARG A 315 2.92 -10.83 1.81
C ARG A 315 3.08 -11.08 3.30
N PRO A 316 3.07 -12.34 3.76
CA PRO A 316 3.36 -12.66 5.17
C PRO A 316 4.82 -12.32 5.54
N GLY A 317 5.10 -12.33 6.85
CA GLY A 317 6.45 -12.04 7.35
C GLY A 317 7.53 -12.99 6.82
N LEU A 318 8.76 -12.49 6.67
CA LEU A 318 9.91 -13.25 6.16
C LEU A 318 10.22 -14.48 7.03
N GLU A 319 10.00 -14.40 8.32
CA GLU A 319 10.19 -15.51 9.28
C GLU A 319 9.32 -16.72 8.96
N ARG A 320 8.27 -16.56 8.15
CA ARG A 320 7.37 -17.64 7.74
C ARG A 320 7.83 -18.36 6.46
N TRP A 321 9.03 -18.08 5.97
CA TRP A 321 9.53 -18.67 4.72
C TRP A 321 9.44 -20.20 4.72
N LYS A 322 9.80 -20.82 5.85
CA LYS A 322 9.77 -22.29 5.97
C LYS A 322 8.36 -22.84 5.87
N GLU A 323 7.39 -22.23 6.56
CA GLU A 323 5.98 -22.61 6.47
C GLU A 323 5.47 -22.49 5.02
N MET A 324 5.79 -21.39 4.34
CA MET A 324 5.38 -21.19 2.94
C MET A 324 6.03 -22.25 2.03
N SER A 325 7.31 -22.53 2.23
CA SER A 325 8.02 -23.56 1.46
C SER A 325 7.45 -24.95 1.68
N ASP A 326 7.18 -25.33 2.95
CA ASP A 326 6.60 -26.64 3.32
C ASP A 326 5.20 -26.84 2.71
N ARG A 327 4.46 -25.75 2.48
CA ARG A 327 3.16 -25.73 1.76
C ARG A 327 3.30 -25.69 0.23
N GLY A 328 4.51 -25.76 -0.30
CA GLY A 328 4.78 -25.69 -1.74
C GLY A 328 4.52 -24.33 -2.39
N ILE A 329 4.39 -23.27 -1.59
CA ILE A 329 4.16 -21.91 -2.08
C ILE A 329 5.45 -21.36 -2.66
N LYS A 330 5.36 -20.79 -3.87
CA LYS A 330 6.44 -20.13 -4.60
C LYS A 330 5.94 -18.81 -5.19
N VAL A 331 6.83 -18.02 -5.74
CA VAL A 331 6.45 -16.84 -6.54
C VAL A 331 5.37 -17.21 -7.55
N GLY A 332 4.28 -16.43 -7.56
CA GLY A 332 3.17 -16.61 -8.49
C GLY A 332 2.14 -17.67 -8.07
N SER A 333 2.28 -18.31 -6.90
CA SER A 333 1.24 -19.17 -6.36
C SER A 333 -0.06 -18.41 -6.14
N GLY A 334 -1.21 -19.13 -6.28
CA GLY A 334 -2.54 -18.53 -6.21
C GLY A 334 -3.15 -18.38 -7.61
N ASP A 335 -4.09 -17.46 -7.75
CA ASP A 335 -4.83 -17.21 -8.99
C ASP A 335 -4.75 -15.74 -9.45
N GLU A 336 -5.57 -15.31 -10.39
CA GLU A 336 -5.60 -13.93 -10.88
C GLU A 336 -6.12 -12.93 -9.82
N TRP A 337 -6.75 -13.39 -8.71
CA TRP A 337 -7.34 -12.56 -7.67
C TRP A 337 -6.50 -12.48 -6.41
N ILE A 338 -5.92 -13.61 -5.96
CA ILE A 338 -5.13 -13.69 -4.73
C ILE A 338 -3.82 -14.38 -5.04
N ARG A 339 -2.73 -13.61 -5.00
CA ARG A 339 -1.36 -14.06 -5.22
C ARG A 339 -0.60 -14.20 -3.91
N LEU A 340 0.23 -15.22 -3.86
CA LEU A 340 1.13 -15.54 -2.76
C LEU A 340 2.57 -15.67 -3.29
N GLY A 341 3.52 -15.87 -2.36
CA GLY A 341 4.90 -16.19 -2.73
C GLY A 341 5.89 -15.02 -2.59
N ALA A 342 5.44 -13.90 -2.03
CA ALA A 342 6.30 -12.83 -1.55
C ALA A 342 6.27 -12.74 -0.02
N LEU A 343 7.40 -12.36 0.59
CA LEU A 343 7.57 -12.26 2.03
C LEU A 343 8.02 -10.86 2.42
N LYS A 344 7.51 -10.33 3.53
CA LYS A 344 7.87 -9.01 4.06
C LYS A 344 8.90 -9.13 5.18
N GLY A 345 10.04 -8.46 5.02
CA GLY A 345 11.06 -8.28 6.06
C GLY A 345 11.24 -6.81 6.45
N HIS A 346 11.87 -6.58 7.60
CA HIS A 346 12.21 -5.25 8.10
C HIS A 346 13.60 -5.29 8.71
N ILE A 347 14.49 -4.37 8.31
CA ILE A 347 15.84 -4.32 8.87
C ILE A 347 16.07 -3.11 9.77
N ASP A 348 15.39 -1.98 9.52
CA ASP A 348 15.50 -0.78 10.38
C ASP A 348 14.14 -0.20 10.79
N GLY A 349 14.17 0.95 11.44
CA GLY A 349 12.98 1.69 11.87
C GLY A 349 12.53 2.74 10.87
N ILE A 350 11.91 3.83 11.36
CA ILE A 350 11.30 4.88 10.54
C ILE A 350 11.89 6.27 10.86
N MET A 351 11.83 7.18 9.87
CA MET A 351 12.30 8.57 10.02
C MET A 351 11.51 9.32 11.09
N GLY A 352 10.20 9.15 11.13
CA GLY A 352 9.30 9.87 12.04
C GLY A 352 9.66 9.73 13.51
N THR A 353 10.21 8.60 13.94
CA THR A 353 10.64 8.33 15.32
C THR A 353 12.16 8.33 15.50
N SER A 354 12.94 8.80 14.53
CA SER A 354 14.41 8.77 14.50
C SER A 354 14.99 7.38 14.77
N THR A 355 14.35 6.35 14.19
CA THR A 355 14.77 4.94 14.30
C THR A 355 15.22 4.33 12.97
N ALA A 356 15.11 5.04 11.84
CA ALA A 356 15.74 4.65 10.59
C ALA A 356 17.28 4.66 10.75
N ARG A 357 17.97 3.67 10.18
CA ARG A 357 19.39 3.42 10.44
C ARG A 357 20.31 4.13 9.46
N PHE A 358 21.19 4.98 9.98
CA PHE A 358 22.13 5.81 9.22
C PHE A 358 23.58 5.55 9.57
N PHE A 359 24.49 5.69 8.60
CA PHE A 359 25.95 5.68 8.84
C PHE A 359 26.37 6.79 9.80
N ALA A 360 25.88 8.02 9.58
CA ALA A 360 26.10 9.13 10.47
C ALA A 360 24.90 9.36 11.39
N GLY A 361 25.11 9.80 12.62
CA GLY A 361 24.04 10.14 13.55
C GLY A 361 23.07 11.19 12.98
N TYR A 362 21.88 11.26 13.54
CA TYR A 362 20.92 12.31 13.18
C TYR A 362 21.50 13.70 13.45
N SER A 363 21.24 14.67 12.58
CA SER A 363 21.78 16.03 12.71
C SER A 363 21.32 16.74 13.99
N ASN A 364 20.08 16.47 14.42
CA ASN A 364 19.51 16.99 15.67
C ASN A 364 19.80 16.11 16.90
N ASP A 365 20.38 14.92 16.72
CA ASP A 365 20.84 13.99 17.78
C ASP A 365 22.01 13.15 17.26
N PRO A 366 23.26 13.68 17.25
CA PRO A 366 24.41 13.03 16.63
C PRO A 366 24.82 11.69 17.24
N THR A 367 24.34 11.38 18.45
CA THR A 367 24.60 10.08 19.11
C THR A 367 23.63 8.99 18.67
N ASN A 368 22.53 9.37 18.07
CA ASN A 368 21.50 8.47 17.59
C ASN A 368 21.72 8.14 16.11
N HIS A 369 22.06 6.90 15.80
CA HIS A 369 22.17 6.37 14.44
C HIS A 369 20.93 5.60 13.97
N GLY A 370 19.85 5.57 14.74
CA GLY A 370 18.70 4.72 14.52
C GLY A 370 18.85 3.33 15.13
N LYS A 371 17.94 2.42 14.77
CA LYS A 371 17.84 1.09 15.38
C LYS A 371 17.70 0.00 14.33
N TRP A 372 18.40 -1.09 14.52
CA TRP A 372 18.15 -2.34 13.81
C TRP A 372 16.92 -3.05 14.38
N ARG A 373 16.20 -3.79 13.54
CA ARG A 373 15.06 -4.63 13.96
C ARG A 373 15.52 -5.92 14.63
N PRO A 374 14.67 -6.63 15.38
CA PRO A 374 15.07 -7.80 16.19
C PRO A 374 15.79 -8.91 15.42
N LEU A 375 15.47 -9.14 14.16
CA LEU A 375 16.19 -10.13 13.34
C LEU A 375 17.60 -9.70 12.93
N MET A 376 17.94 -8.41 13.13
CA MET A 376 19.26 -7.84 12.82
C MET A 376 20.18 -7.76 14.04
N VAL A 377 19.71 -8.14 15.23
CA VAL A 377 20.47 -8.04 16.48
C VAL A 377 20.41 -9.31 17.31
N ASP A 378 21.40 -9.47 18.21
CA ASP A 378 21.41 -10.49 19.25
C ASP A 378 20.51 -10.08 20.44
N ASP A 379 20.46 -10.94 21.47
CA ASP A 379 19.65 -10.70 22.68
C ASP A 379 20.15 -9.50 23.52
N LYS A 380 21.37 -9.00 23.24
CA LYS A 380 21.96 -7.81 23.86
C LYS A 380 21.75 -6.55 23.02
N GLY A 381 21.11 -6.69 21.85
CA GLY A 381 20.89 -5.58 20.93
C GLY A 381 22.06 -5.24 19.99
N ASN A 382 23.11 -6.05 19.97
CA ASN A 382 24.22 -5.86 19.04
C ASN A 382 23.87 -6.36 17.65
N PHE A 383 24.32 -5.66 16.62
CA PHE A 383 24.13 -6.07 15.23
C PHE A 383 24.74 -7.46 14.96
N VAL A 384 23.94 -8.34 14.34
CA VAL A 384 24.32 -9.69 13.91
C VAL A 384 24.04 -9.85 12.43
N GLU A 385 25.08 -9.79 11.63
CA GLU A 385 24.97 -9.82 10.18
C GLU A 385 24.26 -11.09 9.64
N GLY A 386 24.50 -12.23 10.26
CA GLY A 386 24.10 -13.53 9.69
C GLY A 386 22.65 -13.93 9.87
N LYS A 387 21.91 -13.41 10.87
CA LYS A 387 20.58 -13.93 11.23
C LYS A 387 19.54 -13.59 10.16
N PHE A 388 19.40 -12.33 9.79
CA PHE A 388 18.45 -11.89 8.77
C PHE A 388 18.86 -12.41 7.38
N LEU A 389 20.15 -12.33 7.06
CA LEU A 389 20.70 -12.84 5.81
C LEU A 389 20.40 -14.32 5.62
N ARG A 390 20.46 -15.13 6.69
CA ARG A 390 20.14 -16.56 6.61
C ARG A 390 18.68 -16.78 6.21
N TYR A 391 17.73 -16.03 6.81
CA TYR A 391 16.33 -16.10 6.40
C TYR A 391 16.14 -15.72 4.92
N MET A 392 16.88 -14.71 4.44
CA MET A 392 16.83 -14.30 3.03
C MET A 392 17.37 -15.41 2.11
N LEU A 393 18.50 -16.01 2.44
CA LEU A 393 19.11 -17.11 1.66
C LEU A 393 18.18 -18.32 1.56
N ASP A 394 17.59 -18.71 2.67
CA ASP A 394 16.71 -19.88 2.74
C ASP A 394 15.38 -19.60 1.98
N ALA A 395 14.78 -18.42 2.14
CA ALA A 395 13.59 -18.00 1.41
C ALA A 395 13.84 -17.94 -0.11
N ASP A 396 14.99 -17.38 -0.50
CA ASP A 396 15.40 -17.32 -1.89
C ASP A 396 15.61 -18.70 -2.50
N HIS A 397 16.28 -19.60 -1.78
CA HIS A 397 16.47 -20.99 -2.19
C HIS A 397 15.14 -21.73 -2.36
N ALA A 398 14.16 -21.44 -1.52
CA ALA A 398 12.80 -21.97 -1.60
C ALA A 398 11.96 -21.40 -2.76
N GLY A 399 12.48 -20.43 -3.52
CA GLY A 399 11.80 -19.82 -4.67
C GLY A 399 10.75 -18.77 -4.27
N LEU A 400 10.91 -18.15 -3.09
CA LEU A 400 10.08 -17.06 -2.61
C LEU A 400 10.68 -15.71 -2.96
N GLN A 401 9.83 -14.71 -3.22
CA GLN A 401 10.25 -13.33 -3.42
C GLN A 401 10.38 -12.63 -2.07
N MET A 402 11.34 -11.74 -1.94
CA MET A 402 11.51 -10.94 -0.73
C MET A 402 11.19 -9.47 -0.99
N THR A 403 10.51 -8.86 -0.03
CA THR A 403 10.17 -7.45 0.00
C THR A 403 10.63 -6.90 1.34
N VAL A 404 11.72 -6.13 1.38
CA VAL A 404 12.38 -5.76 2.62
C VAL A 404 12.39 -4.26 2.83
N HIS A 405 11.87 -3.84 3.98
CA HIS A 405 11.88 -2.46 4.44
C HIS A 405 13.30 -2.02 4.79
N ALA A 406 13.76 -0.94 4.18
CA ALA A 406 14.98 -0.23 4.50
C ALA A 406 14.79 1.27 4.22
N ILE A 407 14.95 2.09 5.24
CA ILE A 407 14.72 3.54 5.17
C ILE A 407 16.02 4.33 5.17
N GLY A 408 16.89 4.11 6.15
CA GLY A 408 18.15 4.84 6.27
C GLY A 408 19.21 4.39 5.27
N ASP A 409 20.21 5.23 5.04
CA ASP A 409 21.28 4.96 4.07
C ASP A 409 22.12 3.72 4.43
N GLU A 410 22.44 3.52 5.71
CA GLU A 410 23.15 2.33 6.16
C GLU A 410 22.29 1.07 5.98
N ALA A 411 20.98 1.14 6.28
CA ALA A 411 20.08 0.02 6.09
C ALA A 411 19.98 -0.37 4.59
N ASN A 412 19.85 0.60 3.71
CA ASN A 412 19.82 0.36 2.28
C ASN A 412 21.12 -0.29 1.77
N SER A 413 22.28 0.23 2.20
CA SER A 413 23.60 -0.35 1.85
C SER A 413 23.74 -1.80 2.33
N VAL A 414 23.40 -2.09 3.59
CA VAL A 414 23.45 -3.45 4.16
C VAL A 414 22.55 -4.40 3.37
N LEU A 415 21.36 -3.95 3.00
CA LEU A 415 20.45 -4.77 2.21
C LEU A 415 20.99 -5.07 0.80
N LEU A 416 21.66 -4.13 0.17
CA LEU A 416 22.34 -4.37 -1.10
C LEU A 416 23.52 -5.36 -0.95
N ASN A 417 24.27 -5.30 0.16
CA ASN A 417 25.30 -6.33 0.46
C ASN A 417 24.66 -7.72 0.57
N TYR A 418 23.50 -7.83 1.21
CA TYR A 418 22.78 -9.10 1.29
C TYR A 418 22.32 -9.61 -0.08
N LEU A 419 21.91 -8.72 -0.99
CA LEU A 419 21.60 -9.10 -2.36
C LEU A 419 22.82 -9.62 -3.13
N GLU A 420 23.98 -8.99 -2.96
CA GLU A 420 25.23 -9.46 -3.55
C GLU A 420 25.58 -10.87 -3.01
N GLU A 421 25.38 -11.08 -1.71
CA GLU A 421 25.60 -12.38 -1.07
C GLU A 421 24.59 -13.45 -1.52
N LEU A 422 23.31 -13.09 -1.75
CA LEU A 422 22.34 -13.99 -2.37
C LEU A 422 22.80 -14.42 -3.78
N ASN A 423 23.32 -13.49 -4.58
CA ASN A 423 23.86 -13.81 -5.90
C ASN A 423 25.08 -14.74 -5.83
N ARG A 424 25.92 -14.54 -4.81
CA ARG A 424 27.11 -15.37 -4.60
C ARG A 424 26.77 -16.80 -4.17
N GLN A 425 25.82 -16.97 -3.24
CA GLN A 425 25.47 -18.28 -2.68
C GLN A 425 24.45 -19.05 -3.52
N ASN A 426 23.37 -18.38 -3.95
CA ASN A 426 22.25 -19.02 -4.65
C ASN A 426 22.28 -18.81 -6.18
N GLY A 427 23.34 -18.16 -6.70
CA GLY A 427 23.47 -17.82 -8.12
C GLY A 427 22.67 -16.61 -8.57
N VAL A 428 23.04 -16.01 -9.68
CA VAL A 428 22.35 -14.86 -10.29
C VAL A 428 21.08 -15.34 -11.00
N ARG A 429 19.96 -14.70 -10.72
CA ARG A 429 18.65 -14.97 -11.37
C ARG A 429 17.73 -13.74 -11.30
N ASP A 430 16.65 -13.73 -12.06
CA ASP A 430 15.58 -12.71 -11.94
C ASP A 430 14.78 -12.95 -10.64
N ARG A 431 15.13 -12.22 -9.59
CA ARG A 431 14.45 -12.25 -8.28
C ARG A 431 13.40 -11.18 -8.16
N ARG A 432 13.56 -10.09 -8.91
CA ARG A 432 12.79 -8.85 -8.71
C ARG A 432 12.73 -8.52 -7.23
N PHE A 433 13.90 -8.55 -6.58
CA PHE A 433 14.02 -8.24 -5.16
C PHE A 433 13.49 -6.83 -4.90
N ARG A 434 12.66 -6.69 -3.87
CA ARG A 434 11.97 -5.42 -3.61
C ARG A 434 12.55 -4.76 -2.38
N LEU A 435 13.23 -3.64 -2.62
CA LEU A 435 13.70 -2.73 -1.60
C LEU A 435 12.57 -1.76 -1.30
N VAL A 436 11.95 -1.93 -0.12
CA VAL A 436 10.76 -1.18 0.29
C VAL A 436 11.18 0.10 0.99
N HIS A 437 10.54 1.18 0.64
CA HIS A 437 10.80 2.57 0.96
C HIS A 437 11.99 3.15 0.20
N ALA A 438 13.21 2.58 0.26
CA ALA A 438 14.40 3.18 -0.34
C ALA A 438 14.43 4.70 -0.09
N GLN A 439 14.11 5.09 1.17
CA GLN A 439 13.71 6.46 1.46
C GLN A 439 14.87 7.43 1.41
N VAL A 440 16.03 7.03 1.98
CA VAL A 440 17.29 7.76 1.89
C VAL A 440 18.37 6.79 1.42
N VAL A 441 18.89 7.02 0.23
CA VAL A 441 19.86 6.14 -0.44
C VAL A 441 21.21 6.88 -0.57
N ALA A 442 22.30 6.22 -0.18
CA ALA A 442 23.64 6.76 -0.36
C ALA A 442 23.98 6.90 -1.86
N PRO A 443 24.71 7.94 -2.29
CA PRO A 443 24.97 8.19 -3.72
C PRO A 443 25.60 7.02 -4.46
N GLU A 444 26.51 6.28 -3.81
CA GLU A 444 27.19 5.10 -4.36
C GLU A 444 26.26 3.92 -4.58
N ASP A 445 25.16 3.82 -3.85
CA ASP A 445 24.24 2.69 -3.88
C ASP A 445 23.27 2.75 -5.07
N PHE A 446 23.00 3.90 -5.66
CA PHE A 446 22.13 3.97 -6.84
C PHE A 446 22.63 3.06 -7.97
N LYS A 447 23.92 3.11 -8.28
CA LYS A 447 24.51 2.26 -9.33
C LYS A 447 24.40 0.77 -8.97
N ARG A 448 24.53 0.42 -7.70
CA ARG A 448 24.38 -0.96 -7.20
C ARG A 448 22.94 -1.45 -7.36
N MET A 449 21.93 -0.59 -7.05
CA MET A 449 20.51 -0.93 -7.24
C MET A 449 20.22 -1.35 -8.69
N GLY A 450 20.68 -0.56 -9.67
CA GLY A 450 20.51 -0.90 -11.08
C GLY A 450 21.24 -2.20 -11.48
N LYS A 451 22.51 -2.36 -11.09
CA LYS A 451 23.30 -3.55 -11.37
C LYS A 451 22.70 -4.84 -10.79
N LEU A 452 22.08 -4.74 -9.61
CA LEU A 452 21.46 -5.87 -8.92
C LEU A 452 20.02 -6.13 -9.38
N GLY A 453 19.46 -5.32 -10.27
CA GLY A 453 18.09 -5.46 -10.76
C GLY A 453 17.04 -5.24 -9.66
N VAL A 454 17.30 -4.30 -8.75
CA VAL A 454 16.40 -4.00 -7.64
C VAL A 454 15.09 -3.39 -8.13
N VAL A 455 13.98 -3.80 -7.55
CA VAL A 455 12.72 -3.09 -7.61
C VAL A 455 12.62 -2.16 -6.39
N ALA A 456 12.68 -0.86 -6.61
CA ALA A 456 12.50 0.14 -5.58
C ALA A 456 11.00 0.43 -5.39
N GLU A 457 10.48 0.00 -4.25
CA GLU A 457 9.08 0.14 -3.86
C GLU A 457 8.92 1.35 -2.95
N VAL A 458 8.60 2.50 -3.53
CA VAL A 458 8.61 3.79 -2.84
C VAL A 458 7.21 4.37 -2.64
N GLN A 459 7.10 5.31 -1.68
CA GLN A 459 5.85 5.98 -1.35
C GLN A 459 5.97 7.48 -1.64
N PRO A 460 5.56 7.93 -2.83
CA PRO A 460 5.83 9.30 -3.24
C PRO A 460 5.14 10.36 -2.38
N PHE A 461 3.96 10.08 -1.84
CA PHE A 461 3.25 11.03 -1.00
C PHE A 461 3.95 11.31 0.33
N HIS A 462 4.73 10.35 0.86
CA HIS A 462 5.57 10.58 2.05
C HIS A 462 6.53 11.73 1.86
N LEU A 463 7.06 11.94 0.63
CA LEU A 463 7.89 13.09 0.30
C LEU A 463 7.21 14.41 0.65
N SER A 464 5.92 14.57 0.27
CA SER A 464 5.17 15.81 0.52
C SER A 464 4.98 16.12 2.00
N ASP A 465 5.06 15.10 2.85
CA ASP A 465 4.99 15.23 4.29
C ASP A 465 6.38 15.45 4.91
N ASP A 466 7.32 14.58 4.59
CA ASP A 466 8.63 14.49 5.22
C ASP A 466 9.56 15.66 4.87
N MET A 467 9.47 16.25 3.67
CA MET A 467 10.34 17.35 3.24
C MET A 467 10.32 18.55 4.19
N ARG A 468 9.26 18.71 5.00
CA ARG A 468 9.08 19.80 5.93
C ARG A 468 10.05 19.77 7.12
N TRP A 469 10.55 18.58 7.44
CA TRP A 469 11.38 18.35 8.63
C TRP A 469 12.62 17.49 8.36
N MET A 470 12.77 16.93 7.17
CA MET A 470 13.84 15.97 6.86
C MET A 470 15.23 16.62 6.95
N GLU A 471 15.42 17.82 6.41
CA GLU A 471 16.73 18.51 6.47
C GLU A 471 17.16 18.83 7.91
N GLU A 472 16.22 19.08 8.83
CA GLU A 472 16.52 19.23 10.25
C GLU A 472 17.07 17.94 10.86
N ARG A 473 16.52 16.79 10.44
CA ARG A 473 16.90 15.50 11.01
C ARG A 473 18.18 14.89 10.45
N ILE A 474 18.41 15.01 9.16
CA ILE A 474 19.55 14.34 8.51
C ILE A 474 20.49 15.31 7.79
N GLY A 475 20.20 16.61 7.80
CA GLY A 475 20.96 17.61 7.08
C GLY A 475 20.70 17.61 5.58
N ARG A 476 21.02 18.73 4.93
CA ARG A 476 20.72 18.95 3.51
C ARG A 476 21.45 17.97 2.58
N GLU A 477 22.70 17.63 2.87
CA GLU A 477 23.50 16.76 1.98
C GLU A 477 22.91 15.35 1.91
N ARG A 478 22.58 14.72 3.03
CA ARG A 478 21.94 13.40 3.05
C ARG A 478 20.53 13.44 2.45
N SER A 479 19.84 14.57 2.62
CA SER A 479 18.50 14.78 2.04
C SER A 479 18.48 14.75 0.50
N LYS A 480 19.61 14.95 -0.19
CA LYS A 480 19.72 14.78 -1.65
C LYS A 480 19.45 13.33 -2.09
N GLY A 481 19.76 12.36 -1.24
CA GLY A 481 19.45 10.94 -1.47
C GLY A 481 18.03 10.54 -1.07
N ALA A 482 17.25 11.46 -0.50
CA ALA A 482 15.90 11.18 -0.03
C ALA A 482 14.87 11.27 -1.17
N TYR A 483 14.02 10.22 -1.28
CA TYR A 483 12.99 10.18 -2.32
C TYR A 483 13.57 10.49 -3.70
N ALA A 484 14.74 9.94 -4.00
CA ALA A 484 15.52 10.25 -5.20
C ALA A 484 15.02 9.46 -6.42
N PHE A 485 13.74 9.65 -6.78
CA PHE A 485 13.03 8.86 -7.79
C PHE A 485 13.73 8.84 -9.15
N LYS A 486 14.23 10.01 -9.58
CA LYS A 486 14.96 10.09 -10.85
C LYS A 486 16.27 9.33 -10.80
N SER A 487 17.06 9.48 -9.73
CA SER A 487 18.33 8.75 -9.56
C SER A 487 18.11 7.24 -9.51
N ILE A 488 17.07 6.78 -8.81
CA ILE A 488 16.68 5.35 -8.78
C ILE A 488 16.37 4.87 -10.20
N LYS A 489 15.49 5.57 -10.92
CA LYS A 489 15.11 5.20 -12.28
C LYS A 489 16.30 5.23 -13.24
N ASP A 490 17.11 6.28 -13.20
CA ASP A 490 18.26 6.46 -14.10
C ASP A 490 19.38 5.43 -13.84
N SER A 491 19.41 4.83 -12.64
CA SER A 491 20.33 3.72 -12.34
C SER A 491 19.98 2.42 -13.06
N GLY A 492 18.76 2.30 -13.61
CA GLY A 492 18.21 1.08 -14.19
C GLY A 492 17.40 0.23 -13.21
N ALA A 493 17.28 0.65 -11.94
CA ALA A 493 16.36 0.02 -10.99
C ALA A 493 14.90 0.29 -11.37
N VAL A 494 14.02 -0.68 -11.13
CA VAL A 494 12.59 -0.54 -11.45
C VAL A 494 11.89 0.23 -10.33
N LEU A 495 11.29 1.37 -10.68
CA LEU A 495 10.56 2.20 -9.72
C LEU A 495 9.10 1.76 -9.64
N CYS A 496 8.62 1.42 -8.46
CA CYS A 496 7.23 1.06 -8.17
C CYS A 496 6.66 1.96 -7.07
N PHE A 497 5.39 2.32 -7.20
CA PHE A 497 4.72 3.21 -6.27
C PHE A 497 3.68 2.48 -5.40
N GLY A 498 3.57 2.90 -4.15
CA GLY A 498 2.54 2.52 -3.21
C GLY A 498 2.25 3.67 -2.25
N THR A 499 1.26 3.53 -1.38
CA THR A 499 0.85 4.58 -0.45
C THR A 499 1.29 4.34 0.99
N ASP A 500 1.54 3.09 1.36
CA ASP A 500 1.70 2.67 2.76
C ASP A 500 0.44 2.96 3.61
N TRP A 501 -0.73 2.90 2.93
CA TRP A 501 -2.04 3.12 3.56
C TRP A 501 -2.27 2.19 4.76
N PRO A 502 -2.74 2.68 5.93
CA PRO A 502 -3.30 4.02 6.20
C PRO A 502 -2.26 5.06 6.62
N GLY A 503 -0.98 4.73 6.68
CA GLY A 503 0.08 5.55 7.19
C GLY A 503 0.62 5.06 8.52
N THR A 504 1.18 5.97 9.30
CA THR A 504 1.76 5.70 10.62
C THR A 504 0.81 6.13 11.74
N SER A 505 1.18 5.88 12.99
CA SER A 505 0.43 6.44 14.13
C SER A 505 0.41 7.98 14.17
N ALA A 506 1.32 8.60 13.44
CA ALA A 506 1.53 10.04 13.47
C ALA A 506 1.10 10.78 12.20
N SER A 507 0.97 10.08 11.07
CA SER A 507 0.59 10.67 9.79
C SER A 507 -0.29 9.73 8.99
N GLU A 508 -1.38 10.26 8.47
CA GLU A 508 -2.28 9.53 7.57
C GLU A 508 -1.78 9.65 6.13
N TYR A 509 -1.61 8.49 5.49
CA TYR A 509 -1.28 8.39 4.08
C TYR A 509 -2.45 7.78 3.31
N PRO A 510 -3.31 8.61 2.68
CA PRO A 510 -4.49 8.12 1.97
C PRO A 510 -4.16 7.22 0.78
N ILE A 511 -5.04 6.25 0.50
CA ILE A 511 -4.96 5.33 -0.65
C ILE A 511 -5.19 6.05 -2.00
N ASN A 512 -5.02 7.35 -2.09
CA ASN A 512 -5.29 8.14 -3.28
C ASN A 512 -4.04 8.28 -4.18
N PRO A 513 -3.96 7.60 -5.34
CA PRO A 513 -2.79 7.68 -6.22
C PRO A 513 -2.50 9.09 -6.74
N MET A 514 -3.51 9.97 -6.83
CA MET A 514 -3.30 11.34 -7.31
C MET A 514 -2.34 12.13 -6.42
N LEU A 515 -2.33 11.85 -5.11
CA LEU A 515 -1.39 12.47 -4.16
C LEU A 515 0.05 12.02 -4.43
N GLY A 516 0.25 10.73 -4.68
CA GLY A 516 1.55 10.19 -5.04
C GLY A 516 2.06 10.69 -6.38
N LEU A 517 1.20 10.75 -7.41
CA LEU A 517 1.53 11.31 -8.70
C LEU A 517 1.92 12.79 -8.56
N TYR A 518 1.13 13.57 -7.81
CA TYR A 518 1.44 14.97 -7.52
C TYR A 518 2.82 15.13 -6.88
N ALA A 519 3.09 14.38 -5.82
CA ALA A 519 4.37 14.45 -5.12
C ALA A 519 5.56 14.08 -6.01
N ALA A 520 5.42 13.05 -6.85
CA ALA A 520 6.49 12.58 -7.72
C ALA A 520 6.87 13.58 -8.82
N VAL A 521 5.88 14.30 -9.38
CA VAL A 521 6.10 15.22 -10.51
C VAL A 521 6.31 16.68 -10.07
N SER A 522 5.77 17.09 -8.91
CA SER A 522 5.94 18.47 -8.39
C SER A 522 7.07 18.58 -7.35
N ARG A 523 7.21 17.57 -6.50
CA ARG A 523 8.07 17.57 -5.30
C ARG A 523 7.71 18.72 -4.36
N GLN A 524 6.42 18.88 -4.13
CA GLN A 524 5.86 19.95 -3.30
C GLN A 524 4.93 19.36 -2.23
N THR A 525 4.73 20.11 -1.17
CA THR A 525 3.64 19.88 -0.21
C THR A 525 2.29 20.09 -0.91
N LEU A 526 1.19 19.65 -0.30
CA LEU A 526 -0.16 19.90 -0.84
C LEU A 526 -0.52 21.39 -0.93
N THR A 527 0.22 22.26 -0.27
CA THR A 527 0.08 23.73 -0.37
C THR A 527 0.90 24.34 -1.49
N GLY A 528 1.73 23.55 -2.19
CA GLY A 528 2.55 24.00 -3.32
C GLY A 528 3.95 24.48 -2.93
N GLU A 529 4.39 24.17 -1.71
CA GLU A 529 5.72 24.58 -1.20
C GLU A 529 6.73 23.42 -1.24
N PRO A 530 8.02 23.73 -1.45
CA PRO A 530 8.55 25.01 -1.94
C PRO A 530 8.16 25.24 -3.43
N ALA A 531 8.00 26.49 -3.85
CA ALA A 531 7.51 26.86 -5.18
C ALA A 531 8.28 26.20 -6.34
N GLY A 532 9.59 26.01 -6.21
CA GLY A 532 10.42 25.29 -7.18
C GLY A 532 10.43 23.78 -7.04
N GLY A 533 9.80 23.23 -6.01
CA GLY A 533 9.94 21.81 -5.60
C GLY A 533 11.21 21.54 -4.78
N TRP A 534 11.12 20.58 -3.88
CA TRP A 534 12.24 20.14 -3.04
C TRP A 534 13.14 19.17 -3.83
N PHE A 535 14.41 19.52 -4.03
CA PHE A 535 15.33 18.83 -4.94
C PHE A 535 14.69 18.53 -6.30
N PRO A 536 14.35 19.58 -7.10
CA PRO A 536 13.53 19.43 -8.33
C PRO A 536 14.19 18.58 -9.41
N GLU A 537 15.50 18.37 -9.35
CA GLU A 537 16.25 17.46 -10.22
C GLU A 537 15.84 16.00 -10.05
N GLN A 538 15.16 15.65 -8.95
CA GLN A 538 14.65 14.30 -8.70
C GLN A 538 13.20 14.09 -9.17
N ARG A 539 12.62 15.06 -9.89
CA ARG A 539 11.31 14.88 -10.56
C ARG A 539 11.37 13.81 -11.63
N ILE A 540 10.28 13.12 -11.80
CA ILE A 540 10.05 12.22 -12.93
C ILE A 540 8.89 12.71 -13.78
N SER A 541 8.77 12.17 -15.00
CA SER A 541 7.65 12.51 -15.88
C SER A 541 6.33 11.91 -15.39
N MET A 542 5.20 12.47 -15.82
CA MET A 542 3.88 11.91 -15.50
C MET A 542 3.72 10.49 -16.05
N SER A 543 4.23 10.22 -17.24
CA SER A 543 4.19 8.87 -17.84
C SER A 543 5.00 7.85 -17.01
N ASP A 544 6.18 8.24 -16.50
CA ASP A 544 6.96 7.39 -15.59
C ASP A 544 6.21 7.12 -14.28
N ALA A 545 5.57 8.15 -13.72
CA ALA A 545 4.83 8.03 -12.47
C ALA A 545 3.57 7.15 -12.62
N ILE A 546 2.82 7.28 -13.71
CA ILE A 546 1.70 6.38 -14.04
C ILE A 546 2.21 4.96 -14.21
N ARG A 547 3.30 4.76 -14.96
CA ARG A 547 3.90 3.45 -15.18
C ARG A 547 4.35 2.80 -13.86
N ALA A 548 4.86 3.59 -12.91
CA ALA A 548 5.24 3.11 -11.57
C ALA A 548 4.05 2.61 -10.75
N TYR A 549 2.87 3.21 -10.90
CA TYR A 549 1.61 2.76 -10.27
C TYR A 549 0.85 1.67 -11.06
N THR A 550 1.32 1.24 -12.22
CA THR A 550 0.59 0.31 -13.08
C THR A 550 1.48 -0.85 -13.53
N TYR A 551 2.14 -0.71 -14.67
CA TYR A 551 2.95 -1.77 -15.28
C TYR A 551 4.12 -2.22 -14.39
N ASN A 552 4.87 -1.28 -13.81
CA ASN A 552 6.04 -1.64 -13.02
C ASN A 552 5.68 -2.43 -11.76
N THR A 553 4.52 -2.13 -11.13
CA THR A 553 4.01 -2.92 -10.01
C THR A 553 3.59 -4.31 -10.46
N ALA A 554 2.94 -4.45 -11.61
CA ALA A 554 2.64 -5.75 -12.17
C ALA A 554 3.92 -6.53 -12.49
N TYR A 555 4.93 -5.88 -13.07
CA TYR A 555 6.26 -6.46 -13.28
C TYR A 555 6.87 -6.92 -11.95
N ALA A 556 6.88 -6.08 -10.93
CA ALA A 556 7.42 -6.42 -9.61
C ALA A 556 6.78 -7.70 -9.01
N ASN A 557 5.52 -7.94 -9.30
CA ASN A 557 4.76 -9.11 -8.85
C ASN A 557 4.86 -10.33 -9.80
N PHE A 558 5.64 -10.28 -10.88
CA PHE A 558 5.66 -11.29 -11.95
C PHE A 558 4.31 -11.45 -12.66
N GLU A 559 3.54 -10.37 -12.77
CA GLU A 559 2.18 -10.36 -13.32
C GLU A 559 2.03 -9.44 -14.56
N GLU A 560 3.12 -8.92 -15.13
CA GLU A 560 3.10 -8.00 -16.27
C GLU A 560 2.49 -8.60 -17.55
N LYS A 561 2.42 -9.93 -17.63
CA LYS A 561 1.74 -10.64 -18.70
C LYS A 561 0.23 -10.76 -18.48
N ILE A 562 -0.23 -10.45 -17.27
CA ILE A 562 -1.62 -10.64 -16.84
C ILE A 562 -2.32 -9.29 -16.71
N LYS A 563 -1.62 -8.26 -16.20
CA LYS A 563 -2.17 -6.94 -15.87
C LYS A 563 -1.14 -5.81 -15.96
N GLY A 564 -1.53 -4.59 -15.60
CA GLY A 564 -0.66 -3.40 -15.51
C GLY A 564 -0.58 -2.57 -16.79
N SER A 565 -1.14 -3.06 -17.89
CA SER A 565 -1.31 -2.31 -19.15
C SER A 565 -2.61 -2.74 -19.84
N ILE A 566 -3.12 -1.92 -20.74
CA ILE A 566 -4.32 -2.20 -21.53
C ILE A 566 -3.89 -2.87 -22.83
N GLU A 567 -3.85 -4.19 -22.83
CA GLU A 567 -3.45 -5.01 -23.95
C GLU A 567 -4.38 -6.22 -24.07
N VAL A 568 -4.63 -6.67 -25.31
CA VAL A 568 -5.47 -7.85 -25.55
C VAL A 568 -4.97 -9.06 -24.74
N HIS A 569 -5.89 -9.82 -24.20
CA HIS A 569 -5.72 -10.98 -23.30
C HIS A 569 -5.36 -10.66 -21.84
N LYS A 570 -4.99 -9.42 -21.48
CA LYS A 570 -4.83 -9.04 -20.08
C LYS A 570 -6.18 -8.81 -19.40
N VAL A 571 -6.19 -8.94 -18.08
CA VAL A 571 -7.40 -8.69 -17.28
C VAL A 571 -7.83 -7.23 -17.42
N ALA A 572 -9.12 -7.03 -17.53
CA ALA A 572 -9.71 -5.72 -17.75
C ALA A 572 -9.90 -4.97 -16.44
N ASP A 573 -8.80 -4.46 -15.92
CA ASP A 573 -8.72 -3.59 -14.75
C ASP A 573 -8.41 -2.15 -15.21
N LEU A 574 -9.34 -1.22 -14.97
CA LEU A 574 -9.31 0.14 -15.52
C LEU A 574 -9.71 1.19 -14.49
N ALA A 575 -9.11 2.37 -14.61
CA ALA A 575 -9.61 3.60 -14.00
C ALA A 575 -9.97 4.61 -15.08
N VAL A 576 -11.16 5.22 -14.99
CA VAL A 576 -11.64 6.31 -15.84
C VAL A 576 -11.61 7.59 -15.02
N LEU A 577 -10.97 8.63 -15.55
CA LEU A 577 -10.70 9.88 -14.84
C LEU A 577 -11.36 11.08 -15.53
N THR A 578 -11.63 12.11 -14.73
CA THR A 578 -12.20 13.38 -15.20
C THR A 578 -11.25 14.21 -16.06
N LYS A 579 -9.92 14.00 -15.93
CA LYS A 579 -8.90 14.80 -16.61
C LYS A 579 -7.83 13.92 -17.25
N ASN A 580 -7.24 14.36 -18.35
CA ASN A 580 -6.08 13.72 -18.98
C ASN A 580 -4.81 14.05 -18.20
N LEU A 581 -4.30 13.09 -17.43
CA LEU A 581 -3.13 13.28 -16.56
C LEU A 581 -1.87 13.72 -17.31
N LEU A 582 -1.75 13.38 -18.61
CA LEU A 582 -0.58 13.72 -19.42
C LEU A 582 -0.58 15.18 -19.89
N GLN A 583 -1.69 15.90 -19.75
CA GLN A 583 -1.87 17.27 -20.30
C GLN A 583 -2.16 18.32 -19.23
N ILE A 584 -2.46 17.92 -17.99
CA ILE A 584 -2.76 18.84 -16.90
C ILE A 584 -1.51 19.25 -16.13
N SER A 585 -1.58 20.39 -15.47
CA SER A 585 -0.56 20.82 -14.52
C SER A 585 -0.54 19.91 -13.27
N PRO A 586 0.60 19.79 -12.57
CA PRO A 586 0.64 18.99 -11.34
C PRO A 586 -0.44 19.38 -10.32
N ARG A 587 -0.75 20.66 -10.19
CA ARG A 587 -1.77 21.13 -9.23
C ARG A 587 -3.17 20.58 -9.52
N GLU A 588 -3.52 20.40 -10.79
CA GLU A 588 -4.81 19.89 -11.21
C GLU A 588 -5.03 18.41 -10.88
N LEU A 589 -3.95 17.67 -10.56
CA LEU A 589 -4.07 16.29 -10.04
C LEU A 589 -4.90 16.23 -8.76
N LEU A 590 -4.77 17.23 -7.88
CA LEU A 590 -5.48 17.28 -6.61
C LEU A 590 -7.01 17.42 -6.77
N ASP A 591 -7.46 17.93 -7.93
CA ASP A 591 -8.87 18.06 -8.28
C ASP A 591 -9.34 16.96 -9.24
N THR A 592 -8.45 16.08 -9.69
CA THR A 592 -8.79 14.96 -10.58
C THR A 592 -9.54 13.88 -9.81
N ARG A 593 -10.65 13.42 -10.39
CA ARG A 593 -11.51 12.41 -9.76
C ARG A 593 -11.58 11.15 -10.63
N VAL A 594 -11.75 10.02 -9.97
CA VAL A 594 -12.10 8.76 -10.61
C VAL A 594 -13.61 8.75 -10.86
N VAL A 595 -14.00 8.57 -12.12
CA VAL A 595 -15.40 8.49 -12.55
C VAL A 595 -15.90 7.06 -12.50
N MET A 596 -15.01 6.13 -12.85
CA MET A 596 -15.35 4.71 -12.92
C MET A 596 -14.11 3.86 -12.62
N THR A 597 -14.31 2.78 -11.88
CA THR A 597 -13.31 1.73 -11.67
C THR A 597 -13.87 0.41 -12.15
N ILE A 598 -13.10 -0.31 -12.95
CA ILE A 598 -13.44 -1.61 -13.50
C ILE A 598 -12.41 -2.62 -13.02
N VAL A 599 -12.86 -3.76 -12.50
CA VAL A 599 -12.01 -4.87 -12.09
C VAL A 599 -12.53 -6.15 -12.70
N GLY A 600 -11.69 -6.86 -13.47
CA GLY A 600 -12.09 -8.06 -14.18
C GLY A 600 -13.31 -7.82 -15.08
N GLY A 601 -13.37 -6.68 -15.76
CA GLY A 601 -14.48 -6.31 -16.64
C GLY A 601 -15.76 -5.87 -15.95
N LYS A 602 -15.83 -5.89 -14.62
CA LYS A 602 -17.00 -5.46 -13.84
C LYS A 602 -16.80 -4.04 -13.33
N ILE A 603 -17.80 -3.20 -13.50
CA ILE A 603 -17.80 -1.85 -12.92
C ILE A 603 -18.03 -1.99 -11.41
N VAL A 604 -17.03 -1.61 -10.62
CA VAL A 604 -17.06 -1.72 -9.16
C VAL A 604 -17.24 -0.35 -8.47
N HIS A 605 -17.04 0.74 -9.22
CA HIS A 605 -17.29 2.12 -8.79
C HIS A 605 -17.73 2.97 -9.98
N GLY A 606 -18.64 3.91 -9.77
CA GLY A 606 -19.25 4.73 -10.83
C GLY A 606 -20.40 4.01 -11.55
N GLN A 607 -20.94 4.63 -12.60
CA GLN A 607 -22.07 4.08 -13.38
C GLN A 607 -21.67 3.69 -14.80
#